data_b892821ecc5806c776bf719023cd4a52
#
_entry.id   b892821ecc5806c776bf719023cd4a52
#
_cell.length_a   1.000
_cell.length_b   1.000
_cell.length_c   1.000
_cell.angle_alpha   90.00
_cell.angle_beta   90.00
_cell.angle_gamma   90.00
#
_symmetry.space_group_name_H-M   'P 1'
#
loop_
_entity.id
_entity.type
_entity.pdbx_description
1 polymer ?
#
loop_
_entity_poly.entity_id
_entity_poly.type
_entity_poly.pdbx_seq_one_letter_code
_entity_poly.pdbx_strand_id
1 'polypeptide(L)'
;MSSWQWHRQSNHCGTFALFLFIAGCGGGGSDPGIPTEITLNSTDVTLDATGQTLQLTASVLDQDGDPMPDASIDWDSDDSEIVTVSSTGLLIAQAPGAAQVTATAGEVNATASVIVASTASLEAVDGNGQTAPPGTAVPTAPAVQVRDANDDPVSGVQVRFAAGAASGSVTGEVQTTGADGIARVGSWRLGTAGVNTLTADVEGAEVGGDPVQFLATTADVGGYDITIRYLGNYSNAQLLAFARAELRWESLITGDLTDVNQDLPADECGDNPATAGPFDDLTIFVTIEPIDGEDGILGQAGPCFVRVPGDLTVIGRMQFDVDDMEALEAEGTLEAVILHEMAHVLGFGTLWNSAGLLEDPAVANQPGVADPHFTGSQALIAFDAAGGTTYTGAKVPVMDVGGAGTINSHWRDQVFDPELMTGFLSSGVNPLSAISVRSLEDLGYEVSVTGADAFTLDPTFRIAGQRRGRPMINDVISDPIRRIDASGRVVGVIRR
;
A
#
# COMPACT_ATOMS: atom_id res chain seq x y z
N MET A 1 9.71 57.27 1.93
CA MET A 1 9.30 58.18 2.99
C MET A 1 9.82 57.67 4.27
N SER A 2 10.75 58.42 4.76
CA SER A 2 11.15 58.85 6.10
C SER A 2 11.70 57.69 6.97
N SER A 3 12.99 57.56 7.15
CA SER A 3 13.98 58.45 7.81
C SER A 3 13.81 58.52 9.34
N TRP A 4 14.89 58.26 10.01
CA TRP A 4 15.70 59.09 10.92
C TRP A 4 16.32 58.19 11.99
N GLN A 5 17.60 58.05 12.08
CA GLN A 5 18.76 58.87 12.49
C GLN A 5 19.01 58.87 14.00
N TRP A 6 20.27 58.42 14.32
CA TRP A 6 21.31 58.99 15.20
C TRP A 6 20.92 59.50 16.59
N HIS A 7 21.71 59.09 17.58
CA HIS A 7 22.47 60.07 18.35
C HIS A 7 23.71 59.50 19.01
N ARG A 8 24.77 60.26 18.84
CA ARG A 8 26.07 60.24 19.49
C ARG A 8 26.01 60.99 20.84
N GLN A 9 26.97 60.73 21.71
CA GLN A 9 27.88 61.66 22.39
C GLN A 9 28.28 61.06 23.74
N SER A 10 29.40 61.10 24.26
CA SER A 10 30.74 61.73 24.20
C SER A 10 31.24 61.97 25.65
N ASN A 11 32.50 61.63 25.84
CA ASN A 11 33.48 62.30 26.70
C ASN A 11 33.35 62.47 28.24
N HIS A 12 34.31 62.02 28.98
CA HIS A 12 35.39 62.84 29.62
C HIS A 12 36.26 61.93 30.48
N CYS A 13 37.51 61.88 30.19
CA CYS A 13 38.65 62.73 30.69
C CYS A 13 39.13 62.43 32.12
N GLY A 14 40.33 61.91 32.21
CA GLY A 14 41.35 62.38 33.10
C GLY A 14 41.67 61.59 34.36
N THR A 15 42.81 60.92 34.40
CA THR A 15 43.86 61.38 35.24
C THR A 15 45.10 60.51 35.04
N PHE A 16 46.21 61.17 34.78
CA PHE A 16 47.62 60.65 34.75
C PHE A 16 48.02 60.14 36.13
N ALA A 17 48.60 58.95 36.18
CA ALA A 17 49.52 58.57 37.22
C ALA A 17 50.69 57.78 36.61
N LEU A 18 51.85 58.40 36.61
CA LEU A 18 53.17 57.91 36.25
C LEU A 18 53.69 56.98 37.34
N PHE A 19 53.95 55.68 37.02
CA PHE A 19 54.85 54.85 37.87
C PHE A 19 55.73 53.94 37.02
N LEU A 20 56.90 54.22 37.12
CA LEU A 20 58.24 53.62 37.14
C LEU A 20 58.40 52.19 36.61
N PHE A 21 59.27 52.08 35.59
CA PHE A 21 59.84 50.84 35.09
C PHE A 21 60.53 50.03 36.18
N ILE A 22 60.14 48.76 36.29
CA ILE A 22 61.07 47.72 36.75
C ILE A 22 61.10 46.66 35.68
N ALA A 23 62.21 46.53 34.98
CA ALA A 23 62.51 45.42 34.10
C ALA A 23 62.71 44.16 34.96
N GLY A 24 61.73 43.26 34.95
CA GLY A 24 61.87 41.90 35.44
C GLY A 24 61.96 40.97 34.25
N CYS A 25 63.12 40.50 33.87
CA CYS A 25 63.29 39.29 33.06
C CYS A 25 62.77 38.13 33.88
N GLY A 26 61.53 37.75 33.61
CA GLY A 26 60.93 36.48 33.99
C GLY A 26 60.72 35.70 32.73
N GLY A 27 61.48 34.65 32.43
CA GLY A 27 61.19 33.66 31.43
C GLY A 27 59.89 32.95 31.83
N GLY A 28 58.83 33.32 31.20
CA GLY A 28 57.59 32.55 31.26
C GLY A 28 57.74 31.27 30.40
N GLY A 29 58.16 30.20 31.05
CA GLY A 29 57.89 28.92 30.53
C GLY A 29 56.31 28.75 30.60
N SER A 30 55.65 28.82 29.49
CA SER A 30 54.26 28.36 29.45
C SER A 30 54.29 26.91 29.92
N ASP A 31 53.56 26.62 30.99
CA ASP A 31 53.25 25.20 31.30
C ASP A 31 52.74 24.53 30.02
N PRO A 32 53.21 23.30 29.73
CA PRO A 32 52.70 22.59 28.57
C PRO A 32 51.19 22.45 28.73
N GLY A 33 50.42 22.93 27.76
CA GLY A 33 48.96 22.80 27.77
C GLY A 33 48.57 21.34 27.96
N ILE A 34 47.62 21.11 28.86
CA ILE A 34 47.04 19.78 29.10
C ILE A 34 45.68 19.78 28.46
N PRO A 35 45.37 18.80 27.53
CA PRO A 35 44.05 18.68 26.95
C PRO A 35 42.98 18.48 28.02
N THR A 36 41.93 19.32 28.00
CA THR A 36 40.77 19.24 28.93
C THR A 36 39.44 19.12 28.22
N GLU A 37 39.39 19.48 26.95
CA GLU A 37 38.21 19.35 26.12
C GLU A 37 38.60 18.95 24.68
N ILE A 38 37.83 18.04 24.09
CA ILE A 38 37.94 17.66 22.68
C ILE A 38 36.55 17.66 22.07
N THR A 39 36.38 18.27 20.90
CA THR A 39 35.13 18.34 20.17
C THR A 39 35.33 17.91 18.72
N LEU A 40 34.35 17.19 18.15
CA LEU A 40 34.35 16.78 16.75
C LEU A 40 33.53 17.75 15.91
N ASN A 41 33.86 17.86 14.62
CA ASN A 41 33.06 18.62 13.66
C ASN A 41 31.70 17.95 13.35
N SER A 42 31.56 16.64 13.62
CA SER A 42 30.30 15.89 13.57
C SER A 42 30.32 14.77 14.60
N THR A 43 29.20 14.54 15.27
CA THR A 43 28.99 13.41 16.19
C THR A 43 28.12 12.30 15.57
N ASP A 44 27.47 12.60 14.45
CA ASP A 44 26.64 11.67 13.70
C ASP A 44 27.05 11.75 12.23
N VAL A 45 27.47 10.62 11.68
CA VAL A 45 28.02 10.50 10.31
C VAL A 45 27.32 9.36 9.61
N THR A 46 26.82 9.61 8.41
CA THR A 46 26.34 8.59 7.49
C THR A 46 27.29 8.52 6.29
N LEU A 47 27.68 7.31 5.94
CA LEU A 47 28.43 6.97 4.73
C LEU A 47 27.51 6.11 3.86
N ASP A 48 27.12 6.62 2.70
CA ASP A 48 26.03 6.05 1.88
C ASP A 48 26.44 4.80 1.06
N ALA A 49 27.74 4.47 1.04
CA ALA A 49 28.24 3.29 0.31
C ALA A 49 29.58 2.81 0.86
N THR A 50 29.84 1.52 0.71
CA THR A 50 31.16 0.92 0.92
C THR A 50 32.21 1.64 0.05
N GLY A 51 33.34 1.99 0.64
CA GLY A 51 34.41 2.73 -0.01
C GLY A 51 34.24 4.25 0.04
N GLN A 52 33.11 4.77 0.48
CA GLN A 52 32.95 6.22 0.71
C GLN A 52 33.86 6.70 1.83
N THR A 53 34.34 7.92 1.69
CA THR A 53 35.25 8.55 2.65
C THR A 53 34.68 9.85 3.18
N LEU A 54 34.93 10.15 4.48
CA LEU A 54 34.59 11.42 5.10
C LEU A 54 35.67 11.83 6.07
N GLN A 55 36.03 13.12 6.07
CA GLN A 55 37.02 13.67 6.99
C GLN A 55 36.37 14.14 8.29
N LEU A 56 36.62 13.46 9.40
CA LEU A 56 36.42 13.99 10.74
C LEU A 56 37.59 14.88 11.15
N THR A 57 37.25 15.94 11.84
CA THR A 57 38.27 16.82 12.47
C THR A 57 37.93 17.00 13.95
N ALA A 58 38.94 17.07 14.78
CA ALA A 58 38.78 17.33 16.20
C ALA A 58 39.49 18.64 16.59
N SER A 59 38.87 19.39 17.51
CA SER A 59 39.41 20.57 18.12
C SER A 59 39.69 20.29 19.61
N VAL A 60 40.88 20.60 20.06
CA VAL A 60 41.31 20.35 21.45
C VAL A 60 41.58 21.71 22.15
N LEU A 61 41.07 21.83 23.38
CA LEU A 61 41.35 22.96 24.24
C LEU A 61 42.16 22.52 25.46
N ASP A 62 43.03 23.41 25.97
CA ASP A 62 43.79 23.18 27.18
C ASP A 62 43.00 23.60 28.44
N GLN A 63 43.65 23.52 29.61
CA GLN A 63 43.09 23.86 30.92
C GLN A 63 42.67 25.32 31.07
N ASP A 64 43.18 26.22 30.20
CA ASP A 64 42.86 27.64 30.19
C ASP A 64 41.81 28.00 29.15
N GLY A 65 41.35 26.98 28.35
CA GLY A 65 40.38 27.12 27.25
C GLY A 65 41.04 27.63 25.95
N ASP A 66 42.37 27.60 25.87
CA ASP A 66 43.08 28.01 24.66
C ASP A 66 43.20 26.83 23.66
N PRO A 67 43.08 27.09 22.34
CA PRO A 67 43.21 26.06 21.32
C PRO A 67 44.61 25.44 21.28
N MET A 68 44.64 24.09 21.17
CA MET A 68 45.83 23.28 21.00
C MET A 68 45.95 22.70 19.60
N PRO A 69 46.35 23.49 18.58
CA PRO A 69 46.35 23.01 17.18
C PRO A 69 47.35 21.89 16.90
N ASP A 70 48.38 21.74 17.73
CA ASP A 70 49.43 20.73 17.63
C ASP A 70 49.20 19.54 18.58
N ALA A 71 48.03 19.42 19.22
CA ALA A 71 47.69 18.28 20.07
C ALA A 71 47.71 16.98 19.25
N SER A 72 48.38 15.96 19.83
CA SER A 72 48.30 14.62 19.25
C SER A 72 46.91 14.03 19.50
N ILE A 73 46.25 13.61 18.45
CA ILE A 73 44.92 12.96 18.49
C ILE A 73 45.08 11.53 18.01
N ASP A 74 44.70 10.61 18.86
CA ASP A 74 44.59 9.18 18.50
C ASP A 74 43.15 8.90 18.09
N TRP A 75 42.99 8.30 16.92
CA TRP A 75 41.71 7.91 16.35
C TRP A 75 41.58 6.39 16.39
N ASP A 76 40.42 5.90 16.85
CA ASP A 76 40.11 4.48 16.90
C ASP A 76 38.67 4.24 16.47
N SER A 77 38.40 3.11 15.81
CA SER A 77 37.07 2.61 15.48
C SER A 77 36.83 1.35 16.30
N ASP A 78 35.71 1.26 16.96
CA ASP A 78 35.29 0.07 17.72
C ASP A 78 34.98 -1.15 16.81
N ASP A 79 34.69 -0.87 15.51
CA ASP A 79 34.54 -1.90 14.48
C ASP A 79 35.21 -1.48 13.16
N SER A 80 36.45 -1.95 12.97
CA SER A 80 37.22 -1.65 11.76
C SER A 80 36.76 -2.48 10.53
N GLU A 81 35.88 -3.46 10.70
CA GLU A 81 35.24 -4.17 9.58
C GLU A 81 34.12 -3.34 8.98
N ILE A 82 33.50 -2.45 9.75
CA ILE A 82 32.45 -1.52 9.31
C ILE A 82 33.06 -0.20 8.82
N VAL A 83 33.90 0.44 9.64
CA VAL A 83 34.56 1.69 9.26
C VAL A 83 35.99 1.70 9.78
N THR A 84 36.92 2.05 8.92
CA THR A 84 38.29 2.36 9.35
C THR A 84 38.49 3.86 9.46
N VAL A 85 39.33 4.28 10.42
CA VAL A 85 39.75 5.68 10.60
C VAL A 85 41.25 5.80 10.48
N SER A 86 41.71 6.79 9.73
CA SER A 86 43.17 7.07 9.66
C SER A 86 43.66 7.90 10.85
N SER A 87 44.95 7.95 11.04
CA SER A 87 45.59 8.84 12.06
C SER A 87 45.30 10.32 11.87
N THR A 88 44.70 10.73 10.74
CA THR A 88 44.30 12.10 10.45
C THR A 88 42.77 12.29 10.55
N GLY A 89 42.02 11.27 10.98
CA GLY A 89 40.57 11.32 11.11
C GLY A 89 39.77 11.04 9.79
N LEU A 90 40.44 10.53 8.73
CA LEU A 90 39.75 10.16 7.51
C LEU A 90 39.06 8.81 7.73
N LEU A 91 37.72 8.81 7.64
CA LEU A 91 36.88 7.63 7.66
C LEU A 91 36.86 6.98 6.29
N ILE A 92 36.81 5.64 6.26
CA ILE A 92 36.59 4.85 5.05
C ILE A 92 35.57 3.75 5.40
N ALA A 93 34.43 3.76 4.73
CA ALA A 93 33.43 2.70 4.84
C ALA A 93 33.96 1.37 4.30
N GLN A 94 33.93 0.32 5.10
CA GLN A 94 34.39 -1.02 4.73
C GLN A 94 33.21 -1.98 4.45
N ALA A 95 32.20 -1.94 5.31
CA ALA A 95 30.98 -2.73 5.17
C ALA A 95 29.80 -1.98 5.79
N PRO A 96 28.57 -2.29 5.40
CA PRO A 96 27.38 -1.75 6.03
C PRO A 96 27.30 -2.09 7.51
N GLY A 97 26.81 -1.16 8.31
CA GLY A 97 26.66 -1.32 9.75
C GLY A 97 26.90 -0.03 10.52
N ALA A 98 26.89 -0.11 11.83
CA ALA A 98 27.16 1.02 12.72
C ALA A 98 28.46 0.78 13.49
N ALA A 99 29.31 1.79 13.54
CA ALA A 99 30.52 1.78 14.34
C ALA A 99 30.66 3.10 15.11
N GLN A 100 31.37 3.06 16.22
CA GLN A 100 31.71 4.27 16.97
C GLN A 100 33.17 4.61 16.73
N VAL A 101 33.42 5.82 16.26
CA VAL A 101 34.76 6.35 16.08
C VAL A 101 35.09 7.29 17.24
N THR A 102 36.23 7.05 17.91
CA THR A 102 36.68 7.80 19.06
C THR A 102 37.95 8.58 18.72
N ALA A 103 37.96 9.88 19.03
CA ALA A 103 39.14 10.72 19.02
C ALA A 103 39.61 10.94 20.46
N THR A 104 40.85 10.66 20.76
CA THR A 104 41.42 10.80 22.11
C THR A 104 42.62 11.76 22.08
N ALA A 105 42.64 12.72 23.00
CA ALA A 105 43.78 13.62 23.22
C ALA A 105 44.11 13.64 24.72
N GLY A 106 45.22 12.99 25.10
CA GLY A 106 45.56 12.81 26.51
C GLY A 106 44.54 11.98 27.28
N GLU A 107 43.83 12.58 28.24
CA GLU A 107 42.82 11.89 29.04
C GLU A 107 41.36 12.21 28.58
N VAL A 108 41.20 13.09 27.59
CA VAL A 108 39.86 13.45 27.06
C VAL A 108 39.58 12.77 25.74
N ASN A 109 38.33 12.42 25.53
CA ASN A 109 37.88 11.81 24.29
C ASN A 109 36.53 12.39 23.81
N ALA A 110 36.25 12.26 22.52
CA ALA A 110 34.98 12.53 21.90
C ALA A 110 34.66 11.41 20.89
N THR A 111 33.38 11.09 20.75
CA THR A 111 32.92 10.00 19.90
C THR A 111 31.99 10.49 18.81
N ALA A 112 32.07 9.86 17.65
CA ALA A 112 31.12 9.99 16.58
C ALA A 112 30.47 8.64 16.29
N SER A 113 29.15 8.62 16.19
CA SER A 113 28.41 7.47 15.65
C SER A 113 28.52 7.50 14.13
N VAL A 114 29.00 6.43 13.54
CA VAL A 114 29.15 6.30 12.08
C VAL A 114 28.27 5.17 11.61
N ILE A 115 27.33 5.48 10.71
CA ILE A 115 26.52 4.50 10.02
C ILE A 115 27.06 4.40 8.60
N VAL A 116 27.47 3.20 8.20
CA VAL A 116 27.74 2.88 6.79
C VAL A 116 26.46 2.33 6.23
N ALA A 117 25.71 3.19 5.55
CA ALA A 117 24.54 2.81 4.81
C ALA A 117 25.00 2.48 3.39
N SER A 118 25.09 1.21 3.07
CA SER A 118 25.06 0.74 1.68
C SER A 118 23.66 0.22 1.37
N THR A 119 22.65 0.89 1.91
CA THR A 119 21.28 0.49 1.71
C THR A 119 20.78 1.04 0.39
N ALA A 120 20.75 0.20 -0.63
CA ALA A 120 20.16 0.57 -1.90
C ALA A 120 18.63 0.51 -1.82
N SER A 121 18.05 -0.40 -1.00
CA SER A 121 16.60 -0.57 -0.90
C SER A 121 16.13 -1.01 0.48
N LEU A 122 14.91 -0.55 0.81
CA LEU A 122 14.05 -1.06 1.88
C LEU A 122 12.77 -1.57 1.25
N GLU A 123 12.44 -2.85 1.47
CA GLU A 123 11.29 -3.49 0.85
C GLU A 123 10.46 -4.26 1.87
N ALA A 124 9.12 -4.27 1.68
CA ALA A 124 8.24 -5.14 2.44
C ALA A 124 8.44 -6.60 2.00
N VAL A 125 8.70 -7.50 2.95
CA VAL A 125 8.90 -8.92 2.65
C VAL A 125 7.81 -9.80 3.25
N ASP A 126 6.99 -9.27 4.18
CA ASP A 126 5.95 -10.04 4.84
C ASP A 126 4.94 -9.14 5.55
N GLY A 127 3.69 -9.60 5.69
CA GLY A 127 2.70 -8.95 6.54
C GLY A 127 2.03 -7.71 5.97
N ASN A 128 2.07 -7.48 4.65
CA ASN A 128 1.30 -6.43 3.98
C ASN A 128 -0.05 -6.98 3.47
N GLY A 129 -1.08 -6.12 3.32
CA GLY A 129 -2.37 -6.47 2.74
C GLY A 129 -3.17 -7.47 3.56
N GLN A 130 -3.20 -7.33 4.89
CA GLN A 130 -3.89 -8.27 5.79
C GLN A 130 -5.23 -7.72 6.29
N THR A 131 -6.15 -8.63 6.62
CA THR A 131 -7.40 -8.31 7.29
C THR A 131 -7.42 -8.92 8.69
N ALA A 132 -7.92 -8.17 9.69
CA ALA A 132 -8.09 -8.66 11.05
C ALA A 132 -9.16 -7.84 11.78
N PRO A 133 -9.87 -8.41 12.78
CA PRO A 133 -10.86 -7.68 13.57
C PRO A 133 -10.27 -6.43 14.25
N PRO A 134 -11.07 -5.34 14.41
CA PRO A 134 -10.64 -4.14 15.12
C PRO A 134 -10.08 -4.46 16.51
N GLY A 135 -8.96 -3.83 16.87
CA GLY A 135 -8.30 -4.04 18.17
C GLY A 135 -7.59 -5.37 18.32
N THR A 136 -7.49 -6.21 17.27
CA THR A 136 -6.70 -7.45 17.29
C THR A 136 -5.38 -7.27 16.58
N ALA A 137 -4.43 -8.20 16.76
CA ALA A 137 -3.18 -8.19 16.03
C ALA A 137 -3.39 -8.81 14.65
N VAL A 138 -2.71 -8.26 13.64
CA VAL A 138 -2.64 -8.89 12.32
C VAL A 138 -2.04 -10.30 12.42
N PRO A 139 -2.48 -11.24 11.57
CA PRO A 139 -2.01 -12.64 11.61
C PRO A 139 -0.51 -12.79 11.42
N THR A 140 0.08 -11.98 10.54
CA THR A 140 1.51 -11.99 10.23
C THR A 140 2.11 -10.64 10.60
N ALA A 141 3.10 -10.62 11.48
CA ALA A 141 3.78 -9.39 11.85
C ALA A 141 4.52 -8.80 10.64
N PRO A 142 4.28 -7.54 10.25
CA PRO A 142 4.99 -6.87 9.17
C PRO A 142 6.50 -6.94 9.29
N ALA A 143 7.16 -7.17 8.15
CA ALA A 143 8.61 -7.25 8.07
C ALA A 143 9.12 -6.57 6.80
N VAL A 144 10.26 -5.89 6.95
CA VAL A 144 11.01 -5.30 5.85
C VAL A 144 12.38 -5.94 5.73
N GLN A 145 12.94 -5.92 4.54
CA GLN A 145 14.32 -6.31 4.26
C GLN A 145 15.10 -5.11 3.76
N VAL A 146 16.29 -4.95 4.32
CA VAL A 146 17.29 -3.97 3.90
C VAL A 146 18.32 -4.68 3.05
N ARG A 147 18.58 -4.15 1.84
CA ARG A 147 19.58 -4.67 0.90
C ARG A 147 20.55 -3.58 0.50
N ASP A 148 21.76 -3.98 0.13
CA ASP A 148 22.78 -3.08 -0.41
C ASP A 148 22.66 -2.92 -1.94
N ALA A 149 23.55 -2.12 -2.54
CA ALA A 149 23.58 -1.87 -3.98
C ALA A 149 23.92 -3.11 -4.82
N ASN A 150 24.37 -4.20 -4.20
CA ASN A 150 24.66 -5.50 -4.83
C ASN A 150 23.51 -6.49 -4.63
N ASP A 151 22.41 -6.05 -4.01
CA ASP A 151 21.25 -6.87 -3.63
C ASP A 151 21.55 -7.85 -2.47
N ASP A 152 22.66 -7.63 -1.73
CA ASP A 152 23.01 -8.42 -0.56
C ASP A 152 22.28 -7.91 0.69
N PRO A 153 21.82 -8.78 1.62
CA PRO A 153 21.12 -8.38 2.84
C PRO A 153 22.06 -7.67 3.82
N VAL A 154 21.56 -6.53 4.39
CA VAL A 154 22.33 -5.72 5.33
C VAL A 154 21.86 -5.97 6.76
N SER A 155 22.76 -6.45 7.62
CA SER A 155 22.50 -6.66 9.06
C SER A 155 22.85 -5.43 9.90
N GLY A 156 22.24 -5.32 11.08
CA GLY A 156 22.59 -4.28 12.06
C GLY A 156 21.93 -2.92 11.82
N VAL A 157 21.06 -2.79 10.82
CA VAL A 157 20.32 -1.56 10.52
C VAL A 157 19.12 -1.43 11.44
N GLN A 158 18.93 -0.26 12.05
CA GLN A 158 17.76 0.05 12.87
C GLN A 158 16.60 0.50 11.97
N VAL A 159 15.48 -0.18 12.10
CA VAL A 159 14.22 0.12 11.41
C VAL A 159 13.16 0.51 12.47
N ARG A 160 12.53 1.65 12.27
CA ARG A 160 11.41 2.12 13.09
C ARG A 160 10.09 1.79 12.42
N PHE A 161 9.19 1.20 13.20
CA PHE A 161 7.80 0.92 12.80
C PHE A 161 6.85 1.88 13.53
N ALA A 162 5.98 2.57 12.78
CA ALA A 162 5.03 3.53 13.34
C ALA A 162 3.63 3.34 12.74
N ALA A 163 2.62 3.09 13.58
CA ALA A 163 1.23 3.04 13.13
C ALA A 163 0.73 4.44 12.79
N GLY A 164 -0.02 4.55 11.69
CA GLY A 164 -0.67 5.79 11.27
C GLY A 164 -1.75 6.27 12.26
N ALA A 165 -2.28 7.46 12.03
CA ALA A 165 -3.36 8.00 12.86
C ALA A 165 -4.59 7.08 12.80
N ALA A 166 -5.14 6.72 13.96
CA ALA A 166 -6.25 5.77 14.12
C ALA A 166 -5.97 4.33 13.63
N SER A 167 -4.73 4.01 13.22
CA SER A 167 -4.32 2.69 12.71
C SER A 167 -3.85 1.74 13.83
N GLY A 168 -4.25 1.99 15.05
CA GLY A 168 -3.99 1.12 16.19
C GLY A 168 -2.63 1.35 16.84
N SER A 169 -1.95 0.27 17.22
CA SER A 169 -0.70 0.33 17.99
C SER A 169 0.25 -0.81 17.63
N VAL A 170 1.55 -0.55 17.78
CA VAL A 170 2.62 -1.53 17.58
C VAL A 170 3.34 -1.87 18.88
N THR A 171 3.97 -3.03 18.92
CA THR A 171 4.98 -3.39 19.92
C THR A 171 6.29 -3.65 19.20
N GLY A 172 7.42 -3.34 19.85
CA GLY A 172 8.72 -3.45 19.19
C GLY A 172 8.87 -2.44 18.06
N GLU A 173 8.62 -1.16 18.37
CA GLU A 173 8.66 -0.05 17.40
C GLU A 173 10.00 0.08 16.68
N VAL A 174 11.11 -0.24 17.34
CA VAL A 174 12.45 -0.23 16.75
C VAL A 174 12.99 -1.66 16.73
N GLN A 175 13.41 -2.10 15.57
CA GLN A 175 13.99 -3.42 15.33
C GLN A 175 15.30 -3.27 14.58
N THR A 176 16.22 -4.20 14.84
CA THR A 176 17.50 -4.24 14.13
C THR A 176 17.49 -5.40 13.15
N THR A 177 17.94 -5.19 11.93
CA THR A 177 18.01 -6.24 10.92
C THR A 177 18.94 -7.38 11.33
N GLY A 178 18.50 -8.61 11.10
CA GLY A 178 19.29 -9.84 11.28
C GLY A 178 20.34 -10.05 10.18
N ALA A 179 21.02 -11.17 10.21
CA ALA A 179 21.99 -11.56 9.18
C ALA A 179 21.34 -11.74 7.79
N ASP A 180 20.02 -11.90 7.73
CA ASP A 180 19.20 -11.98 6.54
C ASP A 180 18.71 -10.61 6.04
N GLY A 181 19.13 -9.51 6.70
CA GLY A 181 18.71 -8.16 6.42
C GLY A 181 17.26 -7.85 6.86
N ILE A 182 16.59 -8.74 7.58
CA ILE A 182 15.16 -8.58 7.92
C ILE A 182 14.98 -7.97 9.31
N ALA A 183 14.13 -6.92 9.37
CA ALA A 183 13.56 -6.38 10.59
C ALA A 183 12.06 -6.65 10.61
N ARG A 184 11.54 -7.20 11.73
CA ARG A 184 10.13 -7.55 11.91
C ARG A 184 9.58 -6.86 13.15
N VAL A 185 8.46 -6.15 13.01
CA VAL A 185 7.76 -5.55 14.16
C VAL A 185 7.29 -6.63 15.13
N GLY A 186 7.23 -6.33 16.42
CA GLY A 186 6.79 -7.32 17.41
C GLY A 186 5.33 -7.73 17.21
N SER A 187 4.43 -6.77 17.06
CA SER A 187 3.04 -6.98 16.63
C SER A 187 2.43 -5.66 16.18
N TRP A 188 1.45 -5.71 15.29
CA TRP A 188 0.61 -4.59 14.92
C TRP A 188 -0.85 -4.90 15.24
N ARG A 189 -1.45 -4.17 16.19
CA ARG A 189 -2.88 -4.22 16.53
C ARG A 189 -3.59 -3.16 15.72
N LEU A 190 -4.61 -3.55 14.96
CA LEU A 190 -5.38 -2.63 14.14
C LEU A 190 -6.22 -1.67 15.01
N GLY A 191 -6.44 -0.47 14.50
CA GLY A 191 -7.36 0.51 15.06
C GLY A 191 -8.83 0.19 14.71
N THR A 192 -9.66 1.23 14.72
CA THR A 192 -11.06 1.16 14.31
C THR A 192 -11.30 1.73 12.91
N ALA A 193 -10.25 2.22 12.25
CA ALA A 193 -10.34 2.67 10.86
C ALA A 193 -10.47 1.46 9.92
N GLY A 194 -11.27 1.57 8.86
CA GLY A 194 -11.38 0.51 7.87
C GLY A 194 -10.01 0.17 7.26
N VAL A 195 -9.30 1.16 6.72
CA VAL A 195 -7.90 1.01 6.29
C VAL A 195 -6.96 1.47 7.39
N ASN A 196 -6.06 0.61 7.79
CA ASN A 196 -4.99 0.86 8.76
C ASN A 196 -3.64 0.92 8.03
N THR A 197 -2.77 1.81 8.46
CA THR A 197 -1.43 1.99 7.89
C THR A 197 -0.34 1.82 8.94
N LEU A 198 0.76 1.20 8.55
CA LEU A 198 1.98 1.10 9.33
C LEU A 198 3.14 1.51 8.42
N THR A 199 4.01 2.39 8.88
CA THR A 199 5.25 2.73 8.18
C THR A 199 6.43 2.03 8.82
N ALA A 200 7.40 1.63 8.00
CA ALA A 200 8.73 1.21 8.42
C ALA A 200 9.75 2.13 7.76
N ASP A 201 10.60 2.73 8.54
CA ASP A 201 11.66 3.63 8.06
C ASP A 201 13.02 3.27 8.68
N VAL A 202 14.12 3.54 7.95
CA VAL A 202 15.49 3.36 8.44
C VAL A 202 15.92 4.60 9.18
N GLU A 203 16.25 4.48 10.46
CA GLU A 203 16.71 5.64 11.25
C GLU A 203 18.04 6.15 10.72
N GLY A 204 18.06 7.41 10.27
CA GLY A 204 19.29 8.17 9.98
C GLY A 204 19.89 8.00 8.58
N ALA A 205 19.22 7.33 7.65
CA ALA A 205 19.66 7.22 6.25
C ALA A 205 18.50 7.39 5.28
N GLU A 206 18.73 8.04 4.15
CA GLU A 206 17.81 8.01 3.01
C GLU A 206 18.09 6.77 2.17
N VAL A 207 17.11 5.88 2.05
CA VAL A 207 17.21 4.59 1.37
C VAL A 207 16.14 4.53 0.28
N GLY A 208 16.45 3.93 -0.86
CA GLY A 208 15.44 3.71 -1.91
C GLY A 208 14.26 2.88 -1.35
N GLY A 209 13.04 3.36 -1.55
CA GLY A 209 11.83 2.71 -1.01
C GLY A 209 11.47 3.09 0.43
N ASP A 210 12.26 3.91 1.12
CA ASP A 210 12.00 4.40 2.47
C ASP A 210 11.10 5.67 2.44
N PRO A 211 10.02 5.76 3.26
CA PRO A 211 9.51 4.70 4.13
C PRO A 211 8.67 3.65 3.39
N VAL A 212 8.78 2.39 3.81
CA VAL A 212 7.85 1.34 3.41
C VAL A 212 6.54 1.51 4.14
N GLN A 213 5.42 1.46 3.43
CA GLN A 213 4.09 1.48 4.02
C GLN A 213 3.44 0.10 3.95
N PHE A 214 2.92 -0.36 5.08
CA PHE A 214 2.04 -1.53 5.17
C PHE A 214 0.59 -1.07 5.28
N LEU A 215 -0.29 -1.84 4.70
CA LEU A 215 -1.73 -1.67 4.76
C LEU A 215 -2.37 -2.91 5.40
N ALA A 216 -3.42 -2.69 6.17
CA ALA A 216 -4.29 -3.74 6.65
C ALA A 216 -5.72 -3.19 6.78
N THR A 217 -6.70 -4.04 6.52
CA THR A 217 -8.11 -3.71 6.69
C THR A 217 -8.64 -4.25 8.02
N THR A 218 -9.60 -3.54 8.63
CA THR A 218 -10.35 -4.10 9.75
C THR A 218 -11.56 -4.84 9.20
N ALA A 219 -11.63 -6.15 9.46
CA ALA A 219 -12.83 -6.93 9.19
C ALA A 219 -14.02 -6.36 9.95
N ASP A 220 -15.17 -6.31 9.33
CA ASP A 220 -16.42 -5.96 10.02
C ASP A 220 -16.88 -7.16 10.87
N VAL A 221 -17.00 -6.93 12.19
CA VAL A 221 -17.35 -8.01 13.14
C VAL A 221 -18.86 -8.17 13.14
N GLY A 222 -19.37 -9.06 12.30
CA GLY A 222 -20.79 -9.40 12.20
C GLY A 222 -21.54 -8.77 11.02
N GLY A 223 -20.85 -8.38 9.97
CA GLY A 223 -21.35 -8.02 8.65
C GLY A 223 -20.80 -8.95 7.58
N TYR A 224 -20.94 -8.59 6.32
CA TYR A 224 -20.34 -9.29 5.18
C TYR A 224 -18.85 -9.00 5.10
N ASP A 225 -18.02 -10.04 5.03
CA ASP A 225 -16.55 -9.95 5.03
C ASP A 225 -15.93 -10.47 3.74
N ILE A 226 -15.08 -9.68 3.12
CA ILE A 226 -14.33 -10.08 1.92
C ILE A 226 -12.86 -10.28 2.30
N THR A 227 -12.39 -11.50 2.23
CA THR A 227 -10.96 -11.80 2.43
C THR A 227 -10.23 -11.84 1.10
N ILE A 228 -9.32 -10.89 0.84
CA ILE A 228 -8.45 -10.92 -0.35
C ILE A 228 -7.18 -11.71 -0.06
N ARG A 229 -6.85 -12.66 -0.92
CA ARG A 229 -5.62 -13.46 -0.91
C ARG A 229 -4.73 -13.06 -2.08
N TYR A 230 -3.74 -12.25 -1.82
CA TYR A 230 -2.79 -11.75 -2.81
C TYR A 230 -1.78 -12.85 -3.19
N LEU A 231 -1.66 -13.16 -4.47
CA LEU A 231 -0.71 -14.14 -5.02
C LEU A 231 0.34 -13.40 -5.84
N GLY A 232 1.52 -13.16 -5.24
CA GLY A 232 2.59 -12.39 -5.86
C GLY A 232 2.90 -11.09 -5.12
N ASN A 233 3.57 -10.17 -5.81
CA ASN A 233 3.99 -8.88 -5.27
C ASN A 233 3.06 -7.76 -5.75
N TYR A 234 2.72 -6.85 -4.85
CA TYR A 234 1.83 -5.73 -5.10
C TYR A 234 2.45 -4.43 -4.61
N SER A 235 2.30 -3.35 -5.37
CA SER A 235 2.63 -2.01 -4.90
C SER A 235 1.68 -1.56 -3.77
N ASN A 236 2.11 -0.61 -2.97
CA ASN A 236 1.23 -0.02 -1.95
C ASN A 236 0.00 0.67 -2.57
N ALA A 237 0.14 1.25 -3.77
CA ALA A 237 -0.99 1.86 -4.48
C ALA A 237 -2.02 0.81 -4.88
N GLN A 238 -1.57 -0.34 -5.38
CA GLN A 238 -2.43 -1.48 -5.72
C GLN A 238 -3.15 -2.02 -4.49
N LEU A 239 -2.41 -2.31 -3.42
CA LEU A 239 -3.00 -2.79 -2.15
C LEU A 239 -4.05 -1.82 -1.60
N LEU A 240 -3.80 -0.51 -1.68
CA LEU A 240 -4.75 0.50 -1.25
C LEU A 240 -6.01 0.51 -2.13
N ALA A 241 -5.87 0.35 -3.44
CA ALA A 241 -7.01 0.27 -4.36
C ALA A 241 -7.88 -0.97 -4.09
N PHE A 242 -7.26 -2.14 -3.86
CA PHE A 242 -7.96 -3.36 -3.44
C PHE A 242 -8.69 -3.18 -2.11
N ALA A 243 -8.00 -2.65 -1.09
CA ALA A 243 -8.59 -2.43 0.22
C ALA A 243 -9.79 -1.46 0.18
N ARG A 244 -9.75 -0.44 -0.67
CA ARG A 244 -10.88 0.47 -0.85
C ARG A 244 -12.07 -0.19 -1.55
N ALA A 245 -11.81 -1.01 -2.57
CA ALA A 245 -12.85 -1.76 -3.27
C ALA A 245 -13.50 -2.80 -2.35
N GLU A 246 -12.71 -3.52 -1.54
CA GLU A 246 -13.15 -4.43 -0.48
C GLU A 246 -14.12 -3.73 0.48
N LEU A 247 -13.66 -2.68 1.15
CA LEU A 247 -14.48 -1.90 2.08
C LEU A 247 -15.71 -1.28 1.42
N ARG A 248 -15.63 -0.92 0.14
CA ARG A 248 -16.76 -0.38 -0.60
C ARG A 248 -17.87 -1.42 -0.72
N TRP A 249 -17.55 -2.67 -1.09
CA TRP A 249 -18.53 -3.75 -1.18
C TRP A 249 -19.06 -4.17 0.21
N GLU A 250 -18.20 -4.29 1.21
CA GLU A 250 -18.60 -4.57 2.61
C GLU A 250 -19.55 -3.52 3.16
N SER A 251 -19.39 -2.25 2.79
CA SER A 251 -20.32 -1.18 3.20
C SER A 251 -21.70 -1.28 2.53
N LEU A 252 -21.82 -2.01 1.43
CA LEU A 252 -23.03 -2.15 0.63
C LEU A 252 -23.74 -3.49 0.87
N ILE A 253 -23.00 -4.55 1.17
CA ILE A 253 -23.54 -5.86 1.52
C ILE A 253 -23.53 -5.95 3.05
N THR A 254 -24.70 -6.17 3.66
CA THR A 254 -24.87 -6.06 5.12
C THR A 254 -25.21 -7.38 5.80
N GLY A 255 -25.46 -8.43 5.02
CA GLY A 255 -25.87 -9.74 5.51
C GLY A 255 -24.71 -10.70 5.62
N ASP A 256 -24.45 -11.20 6.82
CA ASP A 256 -23.55 -12.32 7.10
C ASP A 256 -24.03 -13.61 6.45
N LEU A 257 -23.14 -14.35 5.82
CA LEU A 257 -23.45 -15.62 5.16
C LEU A 257 -22.81 -16.78 5.95
N THR A 258 -23.38 -17.96 5.82
CA THR A 258 -22.91 -19.14 6.55
C THR A 258 -21.53 -19.59 6.09
N ASP A 259 -20.60 -19.75 7.05
CA ASP A 259 -19.24 -20.26 6.82
C ASP A 259 -19.24 -21.63 6.14
N VAL A 260 -18.22 -21.84 5.30
CA VAL A 260 -17.97 -23.13 4.68
C VAL A 260 -16.70 -23.75 5.26
N ASN A 261 -16.88 -24.84 6.00
CA ASN A 261 -15.80 -25.58 6.64
C ASN A 261 -15.19 -26.61 5.68
N GLN A 262 -14.24 -26.13 4.87
CA GLN A 262 -13.52 -26.99 3.93
C GLN A 262 -12.08 -26.45 3.75
N ASP A 263 -11.14 -27.35 3.52
CA ASP A 263 -9.83 -27.00 2.96
C ASP A 263 -9.92 -26.95 1.45
N LEU A 264 -9.38 -25.92 0.83
CA LEU A 264 -9.28 -25.78 -0.61
C LEU A 264 -7.91 -26.33 -1.07
N PRO A 265 -7.87 -27.37 -1.91
CA PRO A 265 -6.63 -27.81 -2.54
C PRO A 265 -6.03 -26.71 -3.43
N ALA A 266 -4.73 -26.81 -3.72
CA ALA A 266 -4.10 -25.95 -4.71
C ALA A 266 -4.73 -26.14 -6.10
N ASP A 267 -4.72 -25.09 -6.92
CA ASP A 267 -5.12 -25.06 -8.33
C ASP A 267 -6.62 -25.40 -8.58
N GLU A 268 -7.46 -25.21 -7.56
CA GLU A 268 -8.91 -25.46 -7.69
C GLU A 268 -9.70 -24.17 -8.04
N CYS A 269 -9.08 -22.99 -7.88
CA CYS A 269 -9.63 -21.69 -8.24
C CYS A 269 -8.52 -20.81 -8.85
N GLY A 270 -8.07 -21.13 -10.06
CA GLY A 270 -6.85 -20.57 -10.63
C GLY A 270 -5.61 -21.11 -9.93
N ASP A 271 -4.58 -20.28 -9.78
CA ASP A 271 -3.30 -20.65 -9.17
C ASP A 271 -3.30 -20.56 -7.64
N ASN A 272 -4.46 -20.76 -7.00
CA ASN A 272 -4.54 -20.69 -5.56
C ASN A 272 -3.63 -21.72 -4.87
N PRO A 273 -2.92 -21.34 -3.78
CA PRO A 273 -2.25 -22.32 -2.92
C PRO A 273 -3.28 -23.17 -2.16
N ALA A 274 -2.85 -24.31 -1.65
CA ALA A 274 -3.67 -25.05 -0.70
C ALA A 274 -3.99 -24.16 0.50
N THR A 275 -5.28 -23.92 0.76
CA THR A 275 -5.76 -22.97 1.77
C THR A 275 -6.66 -23.69 2.76
N ALA A 276 -6.35 -23.57 4.05
CA ALA A 276 -7.22 -24.11 5.09
C ALA A 276 -8.45 -23.21 5.29
N GLY A 277 -9.64 -23.84 5.46
CA GLY A 277 -10.85 -23.17 5.90
C GLY A 277 -10.88 -22.94 7.42
N PRO A 278 -11.98 -22.42 7.99
CA PRO A 278 -13.21 -22.10 7.29
C PRO A 278 -13.07 -20.92 6.32
N PHE A 279 -13.93 -20.89 5.30
CA PHE A 279 -14.17 -19.72 4.49
C PHE A 279 -15.43 -19.03 5.01
N ASP A 280 -15.25 -17.84 5.50
CA ASP A 280 -16.31 -16.91 5.85
C ASP A 280 -16.94 -16.36 4.55
N ASP A 281 -17.75 -15.36 4.59
CA ASP A 281 -18.56 -14.89 3.48
C ASP A 281 -17.94 -15.05 2.08
N LEU A 282 -16.82 -14.37 1.80
CA LEU A 282 -16.16 -14.42 0.49
C LEU A 282 -14.63 -14.37 0.59
N THR A 283 -13.97 -15.32 -0.03
CA THR A 283 -12.52 -15.29 -0.26
C THR A 283 -12.22 -15.10 -1.73
N ILE A 284 -11.36 -14.13 -2.07
CA ILE A 284 -10.94 -13.82 -3.44
C ILE A 284 -9.43 -14.01 -3.58
N PHE A 285 -9.02 -14.89 -4.49
CA PHE A 285 -7.61 -15.01 -4.90
C PHE A 285 -7.33 -14.01 -6.01
N VAL A 286 -6.24 -13.24 -5.87
CA VAL A 286 -5.89 -12.18 -6.84
C VAL A 286 -4.48 -12.42 -7.37
N THR A 287 -4.34 -12.33 -8.71
CA THR A 287 -3.05 -12.31 -9.41
C THR A 287 -2.92 -11.05 -10.25
N ILE A 288 -1.68 -10.55 -10.38
CA ILE A 288 -1.28 -9.58 -11.40
C ILE A 288 -0.23 -10.29 -12.26
N GLU A 289 -0.56 -10.58 -13.51
CA GLU A 289 0.24 -11.40 -14.41
C GLU A 289 -0.02 -11.00 -15.87
N PRO A 290 0.85 -11.35 -16.82
CA PRO A 290 0.59 -11.07 -18.23
C PRO A 290 -0.67 -11.81 -18.72
N ILE A 291 -1.64 -11.09 -19.30
CA ILE A 291 -2.84 -11.68 -19.93
C ILE A 291 -2.73 -11.55 -21.45
N ASP A 292 -2.86 -10.35 -22.02
CA ASP A 292 -2.80 -10.12 -23.46
C ASP A 292 -2.08 -8.81 -23.85
N GLY A 293 -1.49 -8.10 -22.87
CA GLY A 293 -0.70 -6.89 -23.07
C GLY A 293 -1.52 -5.60 -23.03
N GLU A 294 -0.84 -4.45 -23.22
CA GLU A 294 -1.42 -3.11 -23.10
C GLU A 294 -2.74 -2.95 -23.89
N ASP A 295 -3.71 -2.26 -23.28
CA ASP A 295 -5.02 -1.91 -23.86
C ASP A 295 -5.91 -3.12 -24.26
N GLY A 296 -5.58 -4.31 -23.78
CA GLY A 296 -6.37 -5.51 -23.97
C GLY A 296 -7.39 -5.77 -22.84
N ILE A 297 -7.26 -6.93 -22.22
CA ILE A 297 -8.03 -7.34 -21.05
C ILE A 297 -7.40 -6.69 -19.81
N LEU A 298 -8.05 -5.70 -19.22
CA LEU A 298 -7.56 -5.00 -18.02
C LEU A 298 -7.56 -5.90 -16.79
N GLY A 299 -8.62 -6.71 -16.67
CA GLY A 299 -8.83 -7.67 -15.61
C GLY A 299 -9.86 -8.70 -16.01
N GLN A 300 -9.88 -9.80 -15.28
CA GLN A 300 -10.87 -10.86 -15.41
C GLN A 300 -11.26 -11.34 -14.03
N ALA A 301 -12.56 -11.62 -13.84
CA ALA A 301 -13.06 -12.08 -12.56
C ALA A 301 -14.22 -13.06 -12.67
N GLY A 302 -14.42 -13.82 -11.58
CA GLY A 302 -15.59 -14.67 -11.44
C GLY A 302 -15.54 -15.61 -10.26
N PRO A 303 -16.70 -16.19 -9.91
CA PRO A 303 -16.81 -17.20 -8.88
C PRO A 303 -16.22 -18.54 -9.31
N CYS A 304 -15.51 -19.19 -8.39
CA CYS A 304 -15.08 -20.59 -8.50
C CYS A 304 -16.03 -21.53 -7.77
N PHE A 305 -16.48 -21.11 -6.57
CA PHE A 305 -17.36 -21.90 -5.73
C PHE A 305 -18.52 -21.04 -5.20
N VAL A 306 -19.71 -21.60 -5.23
CA VAL A 306 -20.90 -20.99 -4.65
C VAL A 306 -21.51 -21.92 -3.62
N ARG A 307 -22.09 -21.35 -2.54
CA ARG A 307 -22.75 -22.09 -1.47
C ARG A 307 -24.17 -22.48 -1.84
N VAL A 308 -24.61 -23.64 -1.39
CA VAL A 308 -26.03 -24.03 -1.50
C VAL A 308 -26.64 -24.14 -0.10
N PRO A 309 -27.89 -23.65 0.06
CA PRO A 309 -28.74 -23.01 -0.95
C PRO A 309 -28.34 -21.57 -1.25
N GLY A 310 -28.80 -21.04 -2.39
CA GLY A 310 -28.68 -19.61 -2.73
C GLY A 310 -27.73 -19.31 -3.88
N ASP A 311 -26.75 -20.17 -4.14
CA ASP A 311 -25.70 -19.99 -5.16
C ASP A 311 -24.87 -18.67 -4.99
N LEU A 312 -24.74 -18.16 -3.75
CA LEU A 312 -23.89 -17.01 -3.46
C LEU A 312 -22.40 -17.42 -3.39
N THR A 313 -21.53 -16.58 -3.86
CA THR A 313 -20.10 -16.89 -3.98
C THR A 313 -19.47 -17.10 -2.60
N VAL A 314 -18.64 -18.13 -2.48
CA VAL A 314 -17.75 -18.41 -1.31
C VAL A 314 -16.32 -18.12 -1.67
N ILE A 315 -15.88 -18.58 -2.84
CA ILE A 315 -14.52 -18.45 -3.33
C ILE A 315 -14.57 -17.98 -4.77
N GLY A 316 -13.81 -16.95 -5.06
CA GLY A 316 -13.64 -16.43 -6.40
C GLY A 316 -12.20 -16.04 -6.70
N ARG A 317 -11.98 -15.59 -7.91
CA ARG A 317 -10.68 -15.11 -8.34
C ARG A 317 -10.77 -13.86 -9.20
N MET A 318 -9.73 -13.05 -9.15
CA MET A 318 -9.48 -11.92 -10.05
C MET A 318 -8.07 -12.03 -10.61
N GLN A 319 -7.91 -11.69 -11.87
CA GLN A 319 -6.63 -11.62 -12.57
C GLN A 319 -6.54 -10.24 -13.23
N PHE A 320 -5.42 -9.55 -13.14
CA PHE A 320 -5.20 -8.25 -13.77
C PHE A 320 -3.99 -8.33 -14.69
N ASP A 321 -4.06 -7.65 -15.85
CA ASP A 321 -2.91 -7.62 -16.75
C ASP A 321 -1.84 -6.68 -16.20
N VAL A 322 -0.64 -7.22 -16.01
CA VAL A 322 0.51 -6.48 -15.46
C VAL A 322 0.89 -5.28 -16.33
N ASP A 323 0.70 -5.39 -17.65
CA ASP A 323 1.08 -4.36 -18.61
C ASP A 323 0.15 -3.12 -18.55
N ASP A 324 -1.09 -3.29 -18.04
CA ASP A 324 -2.06 -2.19 -17.86
C ASP A 324 -1.99 -1.51 -16.49
N MET A 325 -1.38 -2.15 -15.49
CA MET A 325 -1.43 -1.68 -14.10
C MET A 325 -0.89 -0.27 -13.91
N GLU A 326 0.28 0.05 -14.51
CA GLU A 326 0.90 1.38 -14.37
C GLU A 326 0.01 2.47 -14.98
N ALA A 327 -0.61 2.20 -16.13
CA ALA A 327 -1.53 3.14 -16.78
C ALA A 327 -2.79 3.38 -15.94
N LEU A 328 -3.41 2.32 -15.38
CA LEU A 328 -4.58 2.42 -14.52
C LEU A 328 -4.28 3.19 -13.22
N GLU A 329 -3.11 3.00 -12.63
CA GLU A 329 -2.66 3.77 -11.46
C GLU A 329 -2.47 5.25 -11.82
N ALA A 330 -1.78 5.56 -12.91
CA ALA A 330 -1.51 6.94 -13.37
C ALA A 330 -2.80 7.69 -13.75
N GLU A 331 -3.77 7.01 -14.33
CA GLU A 331 -5.09 7.55 -14.69
C GLU A 331 -6.03 7.67 -13.48
N GLY A 332 -5.71 7.02 -12.35
CA GLY A 332 -6.54 6.98 -11.16
C GLY A 332 -7.81 6.13 -11.34
N THR A 333 -7.79 5.16 -12.25
CA THR A 333 -8.94 4.31 -12.61
C THR A 333 -8.80 2.89 -12.05
N LEU A 334 -7.65 2.52 -11.47
CA LEU A 334 -7.40 1.18 -10.94
C LEU A 334 -8.45 0.72 -9.93
N GLU A 335 -8.83 1.59 -8.96
CA GLU A 335 -9.86 1.27 -7.97
C GLU A 335 -11.21 0.94 -8.63
N ALA A 336 -11.58 1.67 -9.68
CA ALA A 336 -12.83 1.42 -10.41
C ALA A 336 -12.81 0.07 -11.14
N VAL A 337 -11.68 -0.31 -11.75
CA VAL A 337 -11.51 -1.63 -12.38
C VAL A 337 -11.61 -2.73 -11.33
N ILE A 338 -10.90 -2.61 -10.20
CA ILE A 338 -10.96 -3.61 -9.13
C ILE A 338 -12.38 -3.75 -8.57
N LEU A 339 -13.07 -2.64 -8.34
CA LEU A 339 -14.45 -2.63 -7.83
C LEU A 339 -15.42 -3.31 -8.82
N HIS A 340 -15.22 -3.11 -10.12
CA HIS A 340 -15.96 -3.75 -11.21
C HIS A 340 -15.70 -5.27 -11.21
N GLU A 341 -14.45 -5.70 -11.18
CA GLU A 341 -14.09 -7.12 -11.18
C GLU A 341 -14.62 -7.84 -9.93
N MET A 342 -14.61 -7.19 -8.76
CA MET A 342 -15.23 -7.75 -7.55
C MET A 342 -16.73 -7.99 -7.71
N ALA A 343 -17.46 -7.15 -8.44
CA ALA A 343 -18.87 -7.38 -8.71
C ALA A 343 -19.10 -8.69 -9.49
N HIS A 344 -18.21 -8.99 -10.44
CA HIS A 344 -18.27 -10.26 -11.17
C HIS A 344 -17.99 -11.47 -10.28
N VAL A 345 -17.10 -11.33 -9.29
CA VAL A 345 -16.91 -12.36 -8.26
C VAL A 345 -18.17 -12.53 -7.41
N LEU A 346 -18.80 -11.44 -7.00
CA LEU A 346 -20.06 -11.46 -6.23
C LEU A 346 -21.22 -12.08 -7.00
N GLY A 347 -21.14 -12.19 -8.31
CA GLY A 347 -22.17 -12.82 -9.13
C GLY A 347 -22.84 -11.89 -10.15
N PHE A 348 -22.51 -10.61 -10.15
CA PHE A 348 -23.01 -9.66 -11.15
C PHE A 348 -22.65 -10.14 -12.56
N GLY A 349 -23.65 -10.33 -13.41
CA GLY A 349 -23.45 -10.86 -14.76
C GLY A 349 -23.11 -12.36 -14.80
N THR A 350 -22.33 -12.81 -13.85
CA THR A 350 -21.77 -14.18 -13.83
C THR A 350 -22.76 -15.24 -13.35
N LEU A 351 -23.71 -14.88 -12.49
CA LEU A 351 -24.72 -15.80 -11.93
C LEU A 351 -26.13 -15.52 -12.43
N TRP A 352 -26.38 -14.46 -13.18
CA TRP A 352 -27.72 -14.05 -13.62
C TRP A 352 -28.47 -15.15 -14.39
N ASN A 353 -27.79 -15.79 -15.34
CA ASN A 353 -28.39 -16.85 -16.13
C ASN A 353 -28.76 -18.07 -15.27
N SER A 354 -27.90 -18.51 -14.38
CA SER A 354 -28.16 -19.65 -13.49
C SER A 354 -29.22 -19.34 -12.43
N ALA A 355 -29.39 -18.08 -12.05
CA ALA A 355 -30.44 -17.60 -11.15
C ALA A 355 -31.79 -17.37 -11.86
N GLY A 356 -31.83 -17.47 -13.20
CA GLY A 356 -33.04 -17.20 -13.98
C GLY A 356 -33.42 -15.72 -14.02
N LEU A 357 -32.43 -14.84 -13.89
CA LEU A 357 -32.59 -13.37 -13.89
C LEU A 357 -32.24 -12.73 -15.24
N LEU A 358 -31.66 -13.48 -16.17
CA LEU A 358 -31.33 -13.04 -17.53
C LEU A 358 -32.33 -13.64 -18.53
N GLU A 359 -32.99 -12.77 -19.25
CA GLU A 359 -33.93 -13.14 -20.32
C GLU A 359 -33.40 -12.69 -21.69
N ASP A 360 -33.79 -13.44 -22.74
CA ASP A 360 -33.41 -13.22 -24.14
C ASP A 360 -31.91 -12.98 -24.36
N PRO A 361 -31.02 -13.88 -23.85
CA PRO A 361 -29.58 -13.67 -23.89
C PRO A 361 -29.07 -13.52 -25.33
N ALA A 362 -28.15 -12.56 -25.52
CA ALA A 362 -27.48 -12.35 -26.80
C ALA A 362 -26.52 -13.50 -27.13
N VAL A 363 -26.38 -13.77 -28.42
CA VAL A 363 -25.40 -14.73 -28.94
C VAL A 363 -24.23 -13.96 -29.53
N ALA A 364 -23.00 -14.33 -29.15
CA ALA A 364 -21.77 -13.68 -29.64
C ALA A 364 -21.77 -13.61 -31.17
N ASN A 365 -21.36 -12.47 -31.71
CA ASN A 365 -21.29 -12.15 -33.12
C ASN A 365 -22.66 -12.11 -33.87
N GLN A 366 -23.77 -11.97 -33.13
CA GLN A 366 -25.11 -11.78 -33.69
C GLN A 366 -25.79 -10.52 -33.11
N PRO A 367 -25.26 -9.33 -33.32
CA PRO A 367 -25.77 -8.10 -32.73
C PRO A 367 -27.21 -7.81 -33.22
N GLY A 368 -28.08 -7.37 -32.28
CA GLY A 368 -29.45 -6.95 -32.59
C GLY A 368 -30.43 -8.08 -32.89
N VAL A 369 -30.06 -9.34 -32.68
CA VAL A 369 -30.98 -10.50 -32.84
C VAL A 369 -31.75 -10.76 -31.55
N ALA A 370 -31.14 -10.51 -30.40
CA ALA A 370 -31.73 -10.65 -29.07
C ALA A 370 -31.78 -9.29 -28.35
N ASP A 371 -32.60 -9.18 -27.32
CA ASP A 371 -32.69 -8.02 -26.43
C ASP A 371 -32.45 -8.46 -24.98
N PRO A 372 -31.16 -8.78 -24.63
CA PRO A 372 -30.82 -9.28 -23.31
C PRO A 372 -31.19 -8.28 -22.24
N HIS A 373 -31.87 -8.78 -21.21
CA HIS A 373 -32.31 -7.94 -20.11
C HIS A 373 -32.36 -8.70 -18.79
N PHE A 374 -32.11 -7.97 -17.72
CA PHE A 374 -32.21 -8.45 -16.34
C PHE A 374 -33.64 -8.24 -15.83
N THR A 375 -34.18 -9.22 -15.11
CA THR A 375 -35.59 -9.27 -14.71
C THR A 375 -35.80 -9.21 -13.19
N GLY A 376 -34.74 -9.08 -12.42
CA GLY A 376 -34.82 -8.97 -10.97
C GLY A 376 -35.61 -7.74 -10.52
N SER A 377 -36.49 -7.93 -9.57
CA SER A 377 -37.48 -6.92 -9.18
C SER A 377 -36.86 -5.71 -8.45
N GLN A 378 -35.79 -5.92 -7.68
CA GLN A 378 -35.17 -4.87 -6.92
C GLN A 378 -34.33 -3.92 -7.81
N ALA A 379 -33.56 -4.49 -8.74
CA ALA A 379 -32.85 -3.70 -9.74
C ALA A 379 -33.82 -2.95 -10.66
N LEU A 380 -34.94 -3.56 -11.02
CA LEU A 380 -35.95 -2.90 -11.84
C LEU A 380 -36.56 -1.67 -11.13
N ILE A 381 -36.89 -1.79 -9.85
CA ILE A 381 -37.37 -0.64 -9.05
C ILE A 381 -36.34 0.48 -9.02
N ALA A 382 -35.06 0.14 -8.82
CA ALA A 382 -33.98 1.14 -8.82
C ALA A 382 -33.76 1.76 -10.21
N PHE A 383 -33.88 0.97 -11.28
CA PHE A 383 -33.80 1.43 -12.66
C PHE A 383 -34.92 2.43 -13.01
N ASP A 384 -36.15 2.11 -12.63
CA ASP A 384 -37.28 3.03 -12.79
C ASP A 384 -37.12 4.32 -12.01
N ALA A 385 -36.60 4.25 -10.77
CA ALA A 385 -36.31 5.41 -9.95
C ALA A 385 -35.22 6.30 -10.55
N ALA A 386 -34.25 5.71 -11.25
CA ALA A 386 -33.19 6.43 -11.96
C ALA A 386 -33.65 7.06 -13.30
N GLY A 387 -34.90 6.82 -13.73
CA GLY A 387 -35.45 7.34 -15.00
C GLY A 387 -35.74 6.27 -16.05
N GLY A 388 -35.63 4.98 -15.73
CA GLY A 388 -35.82 3.84 -16.61
C GLY A 388 -37.25 3.64 -17.14
N THR A 389 -38.24 4.32 -16.58
CA THR A 389 -39.67 4.24 -16.95
C THR A 389 -40.00 4.47 -18.43
N THR A 390 -39.03 5.05 -19.17
CA THR A 390 -39.15 5.25 -20.62
C THR A 390 -38.87 3.97 -21.44
N TYR A 391 -38.32 2.92 -20.82
CA TYR A 391 -38.16 1.59 -21.41
C TYR A 391 -39.47 0.85 -21.33
N THR A 392 -39.87 0.22 -22.44
CA THR A 392 -41.13 -0.56 -22.48
C THR A 392 -40.89 -1.94 -21.88
N GLY A 393 -41.69 -2.31 -20.87
CA GLY A 393 -41.61 -3.61 -20.20
C GLY A 393 -40.82 -3.58 -18.89
N ALA A 394 -41.02 -4.65 -18.09
CA ALA A 394 -40.35 -4.84 -16.82
C ALA A 394 -38.95 -5.43 -17.04
N LYS A 395 -37.99 -4.62 -17.50
CA LYS A 395 -36.67 -5.10 -17.87
C LYS A 395 -35.58 -4.03 -17.69
N VAL A 396 -34.42 -4.43 -17.18
CA VAL A 396 -33.20 -3.63 -17.11
C VAL A 396 -32.30 -4.05 -18.28
N PRO A 397 -31.95 -3.14 -19.21
CA PRO A 397 -31.21 -3.50 -20.43
C PRO A 397 -29.78 -4.00 -20.12
N VAL A 398 -29.46 -5.19 -20.67
CA VAL A 398 -28.15 -5.84 -20.56
C VAL A 398 -27.38 -5.69 -21.87
N MET A 399 -26.04 -5.76 -21.84
CA MET A 399 -25.16 -5.63 -22.99
C MET A 399 -25.43 -6.72 -24.04
N ASP A 400 -25.63 -6.30 -25.29
CA ASP A 400 -25.98 -7.13 -26.43
C ASP A 400 -24.88 -7.26 -27.50
N VAL A 401 -23.73 -6.58 -27.27
CA VAL A 401 -22.59 -6.58 -28.17
C VAL A 401 -21.29 -6.77 -27.39
N GLY A 402 -20.24 -7.28 -28.04
CA GLY A 402 -18.93 -7.53 -27.43
C GLY A 402 -18.53 -9.01 -27.51
N GLY A 403 -17.46 -9.36 -26.81
CA GLY A 403 -16.97 -10.73 -26.66
C GLY A 403 -17.81 -11.58 -25.72
N ALA A 404 -17.44 -12.86 -25.58
CA ALA A 404 -18.16 -13.81 -24.73
C ALA A 404 -18.15 -13.43 -23.24
N GLY A 405 -17.12 -12.72 -22.78
CA GLY A 405 -17.02 -12.24 -21.38
C GLY A 405 -17.69 -10.88 -21.16
N THR A 406 -18.18 -10.20 -22.22
CA THR A 406 -18.79 -8.85 -22.11
C THR A 406 -20.31 -8.92 -22.31
N ILE A 407 -20.79 -9.65 -23.30
CA ILE A 407 -22.23 -9.80 -23.56
C ILE A 407 -22.92 -10.54 -22.41
N ASN A 408 -24.18 -10.18 -22.11
CA ASN A 408 -25.01 -10.82 -21.08
C ASN A 408 -24.52 -10.65 -19.63
N SER A 409 -23.40 -9.95 -19.40
CA SER A 409 -22.76 -9.82 -18.09
C SER A 409 -22.63 -8.38 -17.60
N HIS A 410 -23.01 -7.40 -18.42
CA HIS A 410 -22.91 -5.97 -18.10
C HIS A 410 -24.23 -5.25 -18.39
N TRP A 411 -24.43 -4.10 -17.78
CA TRP A 411 -25.47 -3.17 -18.20
C TRP A 411 -25.18 -2.67 -19.61
N ARG A 412 -26.25 -2.38 -20.37
CA ARG A 412 -26.13 -1.87 -21.74
C ARG A 412 -25.55 -0.46 -21.74
N ASP A 413 -24.33 -0.30 -22.21
CA ASP A 413 -23.57 0.94 -22.25
C ASP A 413 -24.36 2.14 -22.78
N GLN A 414 -25.08 1.97 -23.89
CA GLN A 414 -25.91 3.03 -24.50
C GLN A 414 -27.03 3.57 -23.60
N VAL A 415 -27.28 2.94 -22.45
CA VAL A 415 -28.34 3.29 -21.51
C VAL A 415 -27.73 3.79 -20.20
N PHE A 416 -26.62 3.20 -19.80
CA PHE A 416 -26.06 3.35 -18.45
C PHE A 416 -24.77 4.15 -18.37
N ASP A 417 -24.11 4.51 -19.50
CA ASP A 417 -22.88 5.30 -19.41
C ASP A 417 -23.07 6.56 -18.51
N PRO A 418 -22.22 6.81 -17.51
CA PRO A 418 -20.96 6.15 -17.16
C PRO A 418 -21.05 5.20 -15.93
N GLU A 419 -22.12 4.47 -15.75
CA GLU A 419 -22.28 3.55 -14.61
C GLU A 419 -21.18 2.47 -14.60
N LEU A 420 -20.70 2.11 -13.39
CA LEU A 420 -19.54 1.25 -13.19
C LEU A 420 -19.64 -0.09 -13.90
N MET A 421 -20.80 -0.75 -13.86
CA MET A 421 -20.99 -2.10 -14.38
C MET A 421 -21.42 -2.14 -15.86
N THR A 422 -21.07 -1.11 -16.64
CA THR A 422 -21.12 -1.16 -18.10
C THR A 422 -19.89 -1.85 -18.67
N GLY A 423 -19.91 -2.27 -19.92
CA GLY A 423 -18.76 -2.85 -20.62
C GLY A 423 -17.66 -1.82 -21.01
N PHE A 424 -17.66 -0.64 -20.41
CA PHE A 424 -16.70 0.43 -20.68
C PHE A 424 -16.36 1.22 -19.41
N LEU A 425 -15.08 1.40 -19.17
CA LEU A 425 -14.57 2.24 -18.09
C LEU A 425 -14.45 3.68 -18.61
N SER A 426 -15.21 4.60 -18.05
CA SER A 426 -15.11 6.03 -18.34
C SER A 426 -13.86 6.65 -17.73
N SER A 427 -13.25 7.64 -18.41
CA SER A 427 -12.08 8.38 -17.88
C SER A 427 -12.39 9.30 -16.70
N GLY A 428 -13.65 9.39 -16.29
CA GLY A 428 -14.14 10.18 -15.15
C GLY A 428 -14.64 9.30 -14.01
N VAL A 429 -15.68 9.77 -13.34
CA VAL A 429 -16.32 9.01 -12.27
C VAL A 429 -17.13 7.88 -12.90
N ASN A 430 -16.95 6.66 -12.42
CA ASN A 430 -17.76 5.49 -12.77
C ASN A 430 -18.62 5.15 -11.53
N PRO A 431 -19.87 5.67 -11.44
CA PRO A 431 -20.68 5.52 -10.25
C PRO A 431 -21.19 4.07 -10.10
N LEU A 432 -21.02 3.49 -8.92
CA LEU A 432 -21.67 2.24 -8.54
C LEU A 432 -23.11 2.56 -8.09
N SER A 433 -24.05 2.41 -9.01
CA SER A 433 -25.44 2.83 -8.82
C SER A 433 -26.24 1.91 -7.90
N ALA A 434 -27.35 2.43 -7.37
CA ALA A 434 -28.32 1.61 -6.66
C ALA A 434 -28.90 0.48 -7.53
N ILE A 435 -28.83 0.57 -8.86
CA ILE A 435 -29.32 -0.48 -9.77
C ILE A 435 -28.39 -1.70 -9.67
N SER A 436 -27.08 -1.49 -9.74
CA SER A 436 -26.08 -2.56 -9.60
C SER A 436 -26.11 -3.19 -8.21
N VAL A 437 -26.19 -2.38 -7.14
CA VAL A 437 -26.31 -2.89 -5.77
C VAL A 437 -27.59 -3.72 -5.59
N ARG A 438 -28.73 -3.26 -6.09
CA ARG A 438 -30.01 -3.98 -6.02
C ARG A 438 -30.04 -5.26 -6.85
N SER A 439 -29.22 -5.37 -7.90
CA SER A 439 -29.13 -6.63 -8.65
C SER A 439 -28.47 -7.75 -7.82
N LEU A 440 -27.62 -7.42 -6.85
CA LEU A 440 -27.10 -8.39 -5.89
C LEU A 440 -28.17 -8.81 -4.86
N GLU A 441 -29.10 -7.91 -4.50
CA GLU A 441 -30.27 -8.29 -3.69
C GLU A 441 -31.17 -9.29 -4.42
N ASP A 442 -31.38 -9.12 -5.73
CA ASP A 442 -32.10 -10.08 -6.55
C ASP A 442 -31.40 -11.45 -6.67
N LEU A 443 -30.05 -11.49 -6.50
CA LEU A 443 -29.27 -12.72 -6.39
C LEU A 443 -29.41 -13.39 -5.00
N GLY A 444 -29.75 -12.62 -3.96
CA GLY A 444 -29.98 -13.14 -2.61
C GLY A 444 -29.10 -12.54 -1.52
N TYR A 445 -28.24 -11.55 -1.83
CA TYR A 445 -27.51 -10.79 -0.80
C TYR A 445 -28.43 -9.84 -0.04
N GLU A 446 -28.15 -9.60 1.23
CA GLU A 446 -28.72 -8.48 1.96
C GLU A 446 -27.90 -7.22 1.69
N VAL A 447 -28.51 -6.17 1.14
CA VAL A 447 -27.78 -4.97 0.72
C VAL A 447 -28.35 -3.68 1.30
N SER A 448 -27.49 -2.67 1.44
CA SER A 448 -27.85 -1.28 1.75
C SER A 448 -27.51 -0.38 0.57
N VAL A 449 -28.50 0.29 -0.01
CA VAL A 449 -28.27 1.27 -1.08
C VAL A 449 -27.91 2.67 -0.55
N THR A 450 -27.84 2.85 0.78
CA THR A 450 -27.50 4.15 1.37
C THR A 450 -26.10 4.62 0.96
N GLY A 451 -25.20 3.67 0.70
CA GLY A 451 -23.86 3.93 0.20
C GLY A 451 -23.73 3.98 -1.32
N ALA A 452 -24.76 3.64 -2.09
CA ALA A 452 -24.69 3.68 -3.55
C ALA A 452 -24.46 5.10 -4.06
N ASP A 453 -23.77 5.22 -5.19
CA ASP A 453 -23.50 6.51 -5.78
C ASP A 453 -24.74 7.10 -6.45
N ALA A 454 -24.80 8.45 -6.47
CA ALA A 454 -25.89 9.15 -7.16
C ALA A 454 -25.79 8.89 -8.67
N PHE A 455 -26.84 8.32 -9.24
CA PHE A 455 -26.91 7.99 -10.66
C PHE A 455 -28.30 8.28 -11.21
N THR A 456 -28.38 8.83 -12.42
CA THR A 456 -29.62 9.05 -13.18
C THR A 456 -29.37 8.74 -14.65
N LEU A 457 -30.32 8.06 -15.27
CA LEU A 457 -30.25 7.77 -16.70
C LEU A 457 -30.42 9.05 -17.51
N ASP A 458 -29.55 9.27 -18.51
CA ASP A 458 -29.69 10.38 -19.44
C ASP A 458 -30.79 10.05 -20.49
N PRO A 459 -31.93 10.77 -20.49
CA PRO A 459 -33.01 10.49 -21.44
C PRO A 459 -32.61 10.81 -22.90
N THR A 460 -31.51 11.53 -23.12
CA THR A 460 -31.05 11.95 -24.46
C THR A 460 -30.02 10.95 -25.04
N PHE A 461 -29.51 10.03 -24.25
CA PHE A 461 -28.43 9.10 -24.63
C PHE A 461 -28.82 8.07 -25.70
N ARG A 462 -30.07 8.00 -26.10
CA ARG A 462 -30.62 7.04 -27.08
C ARG A 462 -30.16 7.21 -28.52
N ILE A 463 -29.31 8.19 -28.81
CA ILE A 463 -28.82 8.44 -30.18
C ILE A 463 -27.37 8.01 -30.28
N ALA A 464 -27.23 6.82 -30.86
CA ALA A 464 -26.06 6.28 -31.55
C ALA A 464 -24.78 7.10 -31.50
N GLY A 465 -23.72 6.56 -30.92
CA GLY A 465 -22.55 6.66 -31.70
C GLY A 465 -21.21 6.95 -31.10
N GLN A 466 -21.03 7.25 -29.86
CA GLN A 466 -19.66 7.28 -29.34
C GLN A 466 -19.61 6.65 -27.96
N ARG A 467 -19.17 5.40 -27.92
CA ARG A 467 -18.69 4.77 -26.70
C ARG A 467 -17.56 5.61 -26.15
N ARG A 468 -17.67 6.04 -24.91
CA ARG A 468 -16.67 6.90 -24.25
C ARG A 468 -16.04 6.09 -23.15
N GLY A 469 -14.80 5.66 -23.34
CA GLY A 469 -14.07 4.97 -22.30
C GLY A 469 -13.21 3.82 -22.85
N ARG A 470 -12.42 3.24 -21.95
CA ARG A 470 -11.63 2.04 -22.23
C ARG A 470 -12.57 0.82 -22.17
N PRO A 471 -12.62 -0.06 -23.16
CA PRO A 471 -13.51 -1.22 -23.15
C PRO A 471 -13.06 -2.22 -22.08
N MET A 472 -14.03 -2.73 -21.31
CA MET A 472 -13.89 -3.89 -20.44
C MET A 472 -14.21 -5.12 -21.27
N ILE A 473 -13.19 -5.73 -21.86
CA ILE A 473 -13.37 -6.85 -22.81
C ILE A 473 -13.01 -8.18 -22.17
N ASN A 474 -13.88 -9.18 -22.35
CA ASN A 474 -13.67 -10.53 -21.86
C ASN A 474 -13.28 -10.63 -20.37
N ASP A 475 -13.80 -9.72 -19.58
CA ASP A 475 -13.52 -9.54 -18.15
C ASP A 475 -14.20 -10.61 -17.26
N VAL A 476 -15.13 -11.38 -17.78
CA VAL A 476 -15.76 -12.47 -17.05
C VAL A 476 -15.05 -13.80 -17.32
N ILE A 477 -14.55 -14.43 -16.26
CA ILE A 477 -13.99 -15.78 -16.31
C ILE A 477 -15.12 -16.79 -16.56
N SER A 478 -14.99 -17.60 -17.60
CA SER A 478 -16.04 -18.54 -18.06
C SER A 478 -15.88 -19.97 -17.54
N ASP A 479 -15.02 -20.21 -16.56
CA ASP A 479 -14.82 -21.53 -15.97
C ASP A 479 -16.09 -22.07 -15.29
N PRO A 480 -16.25 -23.40 -15.22
CA PRO A 480 -17.38 -23.99 -14.51
C PRO A 480 -17.35 -23.68 -13.02
N ILE A 481 -18.48 -23.19 -12.46
CA ILE A 481 -18.60 -22.85 -11.05
C ILE A 481 -19.10 -24.06 -10.27
N ARG A 482 -18.43 -24.41 -9.19
CA ARG A 482 -18.81 -25.55 -8.34
C ARG A 482 -19.78 -25.12 -7.26
N ARG A 483 -20.84 -25.90 -7.08
CA ARG A 483 -21.81 -25.75 -5.97
C ARG A 483 -21.35 -26.59 -4.79
N ILE A 484 -21.19 -25.99 -3.62
CA ILE A 484 -20.77 -26.67 -2.41
C ILE A 484 -21.78 -26.51 -1.28
N ASP A 485 -21.95 -27.59 -0.47
CA ASP A 485 -22.74 -27.51 0.75
C ASP A 485 -21.89 -26.96 1.94
N ALA A 486 -22.52 -26.71 3.09
CA ALA A 486 -21.84 -26.16 4.25
C ALA A 486 -20.66 -27.01 4.78
N SER A 487 -20.58 -28.28 4.39
CA SER A 487 -19.43 -29.14 4.67
C SER A 487 -18.35 -29.06 3.61
N GLY A 488 -18.54 -28.22 2.57
CA GLY A 488 -17.64 -28.01 1.46
C GLY A 488 -17.69 -29.09 0.37
N ARG A 489 -18.61 -30.04 0.46
CA ARG A 489 -18.72 -31.08 -0.54
C ARG A 489 -19.33 -30.52 -1.82
N VAL A 490 -18.71 -30.79 -2.97
CA VAL A 490 -19.27 -30.44 -4.29
C VAL A 490 -20.54 -31.22 -4.54
N VAL A 491 -21.67 -30.54 -4.72
CA VAL A 491 -23.01 -31.09 -4.96
C VAL A 491 -23.54 -30.79 -6.34
N GLY A 492 -22.85 -29.94 -7.10
CA GLY A 492 -23.24 -29.59 -8.47
C GLY A 492 -22.24 -28.72 -9.18
N VAL A 493 -22.51 -28.40 -10.44
CA VAL A 493 -21.67 -27.49 -11.25
C VAL A 493 -22.58 -26.64 -12.12
N ILE A 494 -22.36 -25.33 -12.12
CA ILE A 494 -22.93 -24.37 -13.06
C ILE A 494 -22.01 -24.32 -14.28
N ARG A 495 -22.57 -24.49 -15.47
CA ARG A 495 -21.85 -24.30 -16.74
C ARG A 495 -22.43 -23.07 -17.43
N ARG A 496 -21.57 -22.17 -17.83
CA ARG A 496 -21.93 -20.95 -18.55
C ARG A 496 -22.00 -21.18 -20.06
#